data_2e4e2630762daab232eb8c849023c8b0
#
_entry.id   2e4e2630762daab232eb8c849023c8b0
#
_cell.length_a   1.000
_cell.length_b   1.000
_cell.length_c   1.000
_cell.angle_alpha   90.00
_cell.angle_beta   90.00
_cell.angle_gamma   90.00
#
_symmetry.space_group_name_H-M   'P 1'
#
loop_
_entity.id
_entity.type
_entity.pdbx_description
1 polymer ?
#
loop_
_entity_poly.entity_id
_entity_poly.type
_entity_poly.pdbx_seq_one_letter_code
_entity_poly.pdbx_strand_id
1 'polypeptide(L)'
;METQSEPLVLINAFEVPPGADEGFLHAWERARDFLRTQPGYISTALHQSIAPQADFRFMNVGQWASAAEFRAATGQLGAQGVTIPYRPHPSLYEVVREDEPAATSESAVVLINPFEVPAGADEEFITSWEAVRDYLRGQPGYLHTRLHRSILPDADFRFVNIAGWESAEAFRAAVESRGFQQTGRLPYPAHPALYRVVRH
;
A
#
# COMPACT_ATOMS: atom_id res chain seq x y z
N MET A 1 18.06 14.79 23.35
CA MET A 1 18.14 13.77 22.29
C MET A 1 16.74 13.66 21.72
N GLU A 2 16.45 14.36 20.63
CA GLU A 2 15.19 14.19 19.91
C GLU A 2 15.20 12.79 19.31
N THR A 3 14.31 11.93 19.79
CA THR A 3 13.99 10.66 19.13
C THR A 3 13.43 11.04 17.76
N GLN A 4 14.21 10.90 16.70
CA GLN A 4 13.68 10.98 15.34
C GLN A 4 12.62 9.89 15.23
N SER A 5 11.36 10.31 15.16
CA SER A 5 10.25 9.42 14.85
C SER A 5 10.51 8.81 13.48
N GLU A 6 10.30 7.51 13.34
CA GLU A 6 10.40 6.87 12.03
C GLU A 6 9.40 7.52 11.05
N PRO A 7 9.80 7.67 9.77
CA PRO A 7 8.91 8.22 8.76
C PRO A 7 7.61 7.41 8.66
N LEU A 8 6.50 8.10 8.49
CA LEU A 8 5.20 7.47 8.27
C LEU A 8 4.99 7.17 6.78
N VAL A 9 4.29 6.10 6.51
CA VAL A 9 3.93 5.69 5.14
C VAL A 9 2.51 6.15 4.84
N LEU A 10 2.34 7.05 3.87
CA LEU A 10 1.03 7.35 3.29
C LEU A 10 0.66 6.22 2.32
N ILE A 11 -0.45 5.57 2.55
CA ILE A 11 -1.05 4.67 1.55
C ILE A 11 -2.44 5.21 1.22
N ASN A 12 -2.70 5.41 -0.07
CA ASN A 12 -3.96 5.95 -0.55
C ASN A 12 -4.45 5.13 -1.75
N ALA A 13 -5.53 4.40 -1.57
CA ALA A 13 -6.22 3.69 -2.63
C ALA A 13 -7.20 4.60 -3.36
N PHE A 14 -7.35 4.44 -4.68
CA PHE A 14 -8.25 5.26 -5.48
C PHE A 14 -9.23 4.39 -6.28
N GLU A 15 -10.52 4.73 -6.14
CA GLU A 15 -11.58 4.19 -6.98
C GLU A 15 -11.62 4.97 -8.30
N VAL A 16 -10.94 4.46 -9.32
CA VAL A 16 -10.89 5.08 -10.65
C VAL A 16 -11.65 4.19 -11.63
N PRO A 17 -12.72 4.70 -12.28
CA PRO A 17 -13.52 3.92 -13.20
C PRO A 17 -12.74 3.57 -14.49
N PRO A 18 -13.11 2.49 -15.18
CA PRO A 18 -12.51 2.14 -16.45
C PRO A 18 -12.53 3.30 -17.45
N GLY A 19 -11.42 3.53 -18.14
CA GLY A 19 -11.26 4.60 -19.13
C GLY A 19 -10.90 5.97 -18.55
N ALA A 20 -10.80 6.13 -17.23
CA ALA A 20 -10.46 7.39 -16.58
C ALA A 20 -8.97 7.51 -16.17
N ASP A 21 -8.14 6.54 -16.56
CA ASP A 21 -6.73 6.44 -16.15
C ASP A 21 -5.95 7.73 -16.48
N GLU A 22 -6.09 8.28 -17.69
CA GLU A 22 -5.37 9.48 -18.12
C GLU A 22 -5.75 10.72 -17.30
N GLY A 23 -7.05 10.92 -17.09
CA GLY A 23 -7.56 12.03 -16.26
C GLY A 23 -7.09 11.92 -14.81
N PHE A 24 -7.06 10.70 -14.25
CA PHE A 24 -6.53 10.45 -12.93
C PHE A 24 -5.02 10.77 -12.86
N LEU A 25 -4.23 10.27 -13.80
CA LEU A 25 -2.79 10.49 -13.82
C LEU A 25 -2.44 11.98 -13.87
N HIS A 26 -3.10 12.77 -14.71
CA HIS A 26 -2.90 14.22 -14.78
C HIS A 26 -3.26 14.93 -13.45
N ALA A 27 -4.37 14.52 -12.80
CA ALA A 27 -4.77 15.11 -11.53
C ALA A 27 -3.78 14.73 -10.41
N TRP A 28 -3.35 13.47 -10.37
CA TRP A 28 -2.38 12.99 -9.41
C TRP A 28 -1.01 13.65 -9.57
N GLU A 29 -0.51 13.82 -10.81
CA GLU A 29 0.77 14.48 -11.11
C GLU A 29 0.77 15.93 -10.59
N ARG A 30 -0.30 16.67 -10.77
CA ARG A 30 -0.42 18.03 -10.23
C ARG A 30 -0.38 18.04 -8.69
N ALA A 31 -1.05 17.09 -8.05
CA ALA A 31 -1.03 16.97 -6.60
C ALA A 31 0.37 16.59 -6.10
N ARG A 32 1.02 15.62 -6.72
CA ARG A 32 2.40 15.23 -6.42
C ARG A 32 3.36 16.41 -6.58
N ASP A 33 3.29 17.16 -7.69
CA ASP A 33 4.22 18.26 -7.98
C ASP A 33 4.09 19.39 -6.95
N PHE A 34 2.91 19.61 -6.40
CA PHE A 34 2.72 20.49 -5.27
C PHE A 34 3.28 19.86 -3.97
N LEU A 35 2.88 18.63 -3.64
CA LEU A 35 3.24 17.99 -2.37
C LEU A 35 4.75 17.79 -2.21
N ARG A 36 5.47 17.48 -3.30
CA ARG A 36 6.93 17.28 -3.25
C ARG A 36 7.72 18.53 -2.86
N THR A 37 7.11 19.72 -2.92
CA THR A 37 7.73 20.96 -2.48
C THR A 37 7.46 21.28 -1.01
N GLN A 38 6.64 20.48 -0.34
CA GLN A 38 6.21 20.75 1.02
C GLN A 38 7.18 20.19 2.07
N PRO A 39 7.33 20.85 3.22
CA PRO A 39 8.10 20.32 4.34
C PRO A 39 7.61 18.91 4.72
N GLY A 40 8.54 18.04 5.07
CA GLY A 40 8.25 16.69 5.51
C GLY A 40 7.95 15.68 4.39
N TYR A 41 7.84 16.09 3.13
CA TYR A 41 7.76 15.16 2.02
C TYR A 41 9.10 14.43 1.84
N ILE A 42 9.07 13.10 1.72
CA ILE A 42 10.27 12.28 1.51
C ILE A 42 10.22 11.62 0.13
N SER A 43 9.18 10.88 -0.17
CA SER A 43 9.03 10.17 -1.45
C SER A 43 7.58 9.83 -1.76
N THR A 44 7.31 9.48 -3.01
CA THR A 44 6.06 8.83 -3.41
C THR A 44 6.26 7.94 -4.62
N ALA A 45 5.44 6.89 -4.73
CA ALA A 45 5.33 6.05 -5.90
C ALA A 45 3.85 5.73 -6.16
N LEU A 46 3.41 5.96 -7.39
CA LEU A 46 2.08 5.57 -7.84
C LEU A 46 2.14 4.21 -8.50
N HIS A 47 1.29 3.31 -8.03
CA HIS A 47 1.16 1.96 -8.51
C HIS A 47 -0.17 1.82 -9.28
N GLN A 48 -0.12 1.20 -10.45
CA GLN A 48 -1.31 0.86 -11.24
C GLN A 48 -1.52 -0.64 -11.25
N SER A 49 -2.75 -1.08 -11.00
CA SER A 49 -3.09 -2.51 -11.02
C SER A 49 -2.87 -3.09 -12.42
N ILE A 50 -2.31 -4.30 -12.48
CA ILE A 50 -2.15 -5.03 -13.75
C ILE A 50 -3.46 -5.66 -14.22
N ALA A 51 -4.42 -5.86 -13.30
CA ALA A 51 -5.76 -6.34 -13.60
C ALA A 51 -6.75 -5.16 -13.63
N PRO A 52 -7.45 -4.92 -14.74
CA PRO A 52 -8.36 -3.78 -14.86
C PRO A 52 -9.59 -3.87 -13.95
N GLN A 53 -9.90 -5.04 -13.43
CA GLN A 53 -11.03 -5.31 -12.51
C GLN A 53 -10.64 -5.26 -11.03
N ALA A 54 -9.44 -4.80 -10.68
CA ALA A 54 -9.06 -4.62 -9.29
C ALA A 54 -9.95 -3.55 -8.62
N ASP A 55 -10.31 -3.76 -7.34
CA ASP A 55 -11.14 -2.83 -6.57
C ASP A 55 -10.55 -1.41 -6.57
N PHE A 56 -9.21 -1.33 -6.50
CA PHE A 56 -8.47 -0.06 -6.60
C PHE A 56 -7.56 -0.09 -7.83
N ARG A 57 -7.91 0.76 -8.80
CA ARG A 57 -7.12 0.88 -10.03
C ARG A 57 -5.73 1.46 -9.78
N PHE A 58 -5.62 2.40 -8.82
CA PHE A 58 -4.37 3.03 -8.44
C PHE A 58 -4.17 3.02 -6.92
N MET A 59 -2.91 2.82 -6.52
CA MET A 59 -2.45 2.90 -5.14
C MET A 59 -1.25 3.85 -5.06
N ASN A 60 -1.36 4.91 -4.26
CA ASN A 60 -0.22 5.76 -3.96
C ASN A 60 0.43 5.30 -2.66
N VAL A 61 1.74 5.09 -2.69
CA VAL A 61 2.56 4.80 -1.52
C VAL A 61 3.62 5.88 -1.40
N GLY A 62 3.62 6.64 -0.32
CA GLY A 62 4.54 7.75 -0.10
C GLY A 62 5.10 7.74 1.31
N GLN A 63 6.17 8.49 1.55
CA GLN A 63 6.79 8.64 2.86
C GLN A 63 6.77 10.11 3.29
N TRP A 64 6.44 10.34 4.56
CA TRP A 64 6.38 11.63 5.20
C TRP A 64 7.11 11.63 6.54
N ALA A 65 7.81 12.70 6.85
CA ALA A 65 8.55 12.82 8.10
C ALA A 65 7.61 12.83 9.33
N SER A 66 6.38 13.36 9.18
CA SER A 66 5.39 13.36 10.26
C SER A 66 3.95 13.51 9.76
N ALA A 67 3.00 13.11 10.60
CA ALA A 67 1.56 13.31 10.34
C ALA A 67 1.17 14.80 10.35
N ALA A 68 1.87 15.63 11.09
CA ALA A 68 1.59 17.06 11.16
C ALA A 68 1.94 17.74 9.83
N GLU A 69 3.11 17.43 9.27
CA GLU A 69 3.56 17.97 7.99
C GLU A 69 2.68 17.48 6.83
N PHE A 70 2.31 16.19 6.82
CA PHE A 70 1.35 15.66 5.85
C PHE A 70 0.00 16.40 5.88
N ARG A 71 -0.58 16.61 7.08
CA ARG A 71 -1.85 17.34 7.22
C ARG A 71 -1.72 18.79 6.78
N ALA A 72 -0.62 19.46 7.13
CA ALA A 72 -0.38 20.84 6.71
C ALA A 72 -0.28 20.95 5.18
N ALA A 73 0.44 20.05 4.55
CA ALA A 73 0.60 20.01 3.09
C ALA A 73 -0.72 19.72 2.36
N THR A 74 -1.46 18.69 2.78
CA THR A 74 -2.73 18.30 2.14
C THR A 74 -3.84 19.34 2.38
N GLY A 75 -3.84 20.03 3.51
CA GLY A 75 -4.77 21.13 3.78
C GLY A 75 -4.63 22.32 2.82
N GLN A 76 -3.48 22.44 2.15
CA GLN A 76 -3.25 23.52 1.17
C GLN A 76 -3.65 23.14 -0.27
N LEU A 77 -3.83 21.85 -0.57
CA LEU A 77 -4.14 21.39 -1.94
C LEU A 77 -5.37 22.07 -2.54
N GLY A 78 -6.45 22.13 -1.77
CA GLY A 78 -7.69 22.79 -2.21
C GLY A 78 -7.53 24.29 -2.47
N ALA A 79 -6.75 24.99 -1.63
CA ALA A 79 -6.45 26.40 -1.80
C ALA A 79 -5.62 26.69 -3.06
N GLN A 80 -4.83 25.70 -3.51
CA GLN A 80 -4.07 25.77 -4.77
C GLN A 80 -4.87 25.32 -6.01
N GLY A 81 -6.17 25.01 -5.85
CA GLY A 81 -7.00 24.51 -6.94
C GLY A 81 -6.63 23.10 -7.42
N VAL A 82 -5.88 22.37 -6.59
CA VAL A 82 -5.47 20.99 -6.90
C VAL A 82 -6.47 20.03 -6.28
N THR A 83 -7.20 19.32 -7.14
CA THR A 83 -8.16 18.31 -6.74
C THR A 83 -7.96 17.02 -7.54
N ILE A 84 -8.18 15.88 -6.88
CA ILE A 84 -8.25 14.57 -7.52
C ILE A 84 -9.74 14.16 -7.45
N PRO A 85 -10.48 14.19 -8.59
CA PRO A 85 -11.93 14.01 -8.60
C PRO A 85 -12.36 12.53 -8.53
N TYR A 86 -11.59 11.71 -7.83
CA TYR A 86 -11.82 10.27 -7.64
C TYR A 86 -11.80 9.97 -6.16
N ARG A 87 -12.61 9.01 -5.74
CA ARG A 87 -12.73 8.69 -4.32
C ARG A 87 -11.40 8.13 -3.77
N PRO A 88 -10.77 8.81 -2.82
CA PRO A 88 -9.55 8.37 -2.17
C PRO A 88 -9.86 7.65 -0.86
N HIS A 89 -8.95 6.77 -0.43
CA HIS A 89 -8.92 6.13 0.89
C HIS A 89 -7.54 6.35 1.55
N PRO A 90 -7.20 7.59 1.92
CA PRO A 90 -5.89 7.90 2.46
C PRO A 90 -5.80 7.54 3.94
N SER A 91 -4.69 6.93 4.35
CA SER A 91 -4.29 6.88 5.75
C SER A 91 -2.77 6.90 5.88
N LEU A 92 -2.30 7.27 7.07
CA LEU A 92 -0.91 7.18 7.45
C LEU A 92 -0.69 5.90 8.25
N TYR A 93 0.41 5.24 7.98
CA TYR A 93 0.73 3.93 8.49
C TYR A 93 2.14 3.88 9.10
N GLU A 94 2.31 3.02 10.08
CA GLU A 94 3.60 2.56 10.58
C GLU A 94 3.87 1.14 10.08
N VAL A 95 5.12 0.78 9.86
CA VAL A 95 5.50 -0.61 9.55
C VAL A 95 5.53 -1.40 10.84
N VAL A 96 4.70 -2.45 10.95
CA VAL A 96 4.63 -3.29 12.16
C VAL A 96 5.30 -4.65 11.99
N ARG A 97 5.48 -5.10 10.75
CA ARG A 97 6.26 -6.29 10.37
C ARG A 97 6.95 -6.06 9.05
N GLU A 98 8.17 -6.53 8.97
CA GLU A 98 8.99 -6.45 7.77
C GLU A 98 9.87 -7.70 7.67
N ASP A 99 9.96 -8.25 6.46
CA ASP A 99 10.99 -9.22 6.13
C ASP A 99 12.18 -8.46 5.55
N GLU A 100 13.40 -8.86 5.93
CA GLU A 100 14.60 -8.34 5.27
C GLU A 100 14.53 -8.63 3.76
N PRO A 101 14.79 -7.62 2.93
CA PRO A 101 14.78 -7.84 1.49
C PRO A 101 15.80 -8.93 1.12
N ALA A 102 15.36 -9.93 0.37
CA ALA A 102 16.27 -10.80 -0.34
C ALA A 102 17.14 -9.91 -1.25
N ALA A 103 18.45 -10.08 -1.19
CA ALA A 103 19.42 -9.18 -1.80
C ALA A 103 18.99 -8.71 -3.21
N THR A 104 18.79 -7.41 -3.38
CA THR A 104 18.89 -6.61 -4.61
C THR A 104 18.04 -6.96 -5.83
N SER A 105 16.98 -7.75 -5.74
CA SER A 105 16.07 -7.92 -6.88
C SER A 105 14.99 -6.84 -6.87
N GLU A 106 14.93 -6.00 -7.90
CA GLU A 106 13.80 -5.12 -8.11
C GLU A 106 12.54 -5.97 -8.33
N SER A 107 11.47 -5.64 -7.60
CA SER A 107 10.19 -6.32 -7.77
C SER A 107 9.61 -6.02 -9.15
N ALA A 108 9.37 -7.05 -9.96
CA ALA A 108 8.69 -6.86 -11.24
C ALA A 108 7.20 -6.55 -11.05
N VAL A 109 6.61 -7.06 -9.96
CA VAL A 109 5.24 -6.76 -9.53
C VAL A 109 5.18 -6.62 -8.01
N VAL A 110 4.24 -5.81 -7.55
CA VAL A 110 4.00 -5.54 -6.14
C VAL A 110 2.57 -5.99 -5.79
N LEU A 111 2.43 -6.92 -4.86
CA LEU A 111 1.15 -7.19 -4.23
C LEU A 111 0.87 -6.06 -3.25
N ILE A 112 -0.27 -5.38 -3.40
CA ILE A 112 -0.79 -4.48 -2.37
C ILE A 112 -2.15 -5.01 -1.96
N ASN A 113 -2.31 -5.29 -0.66
CA ASN A 113 -3.51 -5.90 -0.12
C ASN A 113 -3.99 -5.14 1.11
N PRO A 114 -4.95 -4.22 0.96
CA PRO A 114 -5.66 -3.59 2.07
C PRO A 114 -6.60 -4.58 2.79
N PHE A 115 -6.73 -4.44 4.12
CA PHE A 115 -7.59 -5.27 4.97
C PHE A 115 -8.49 -4.40 5.84
N GLU A 116 -9.79 -4.77 5.86
CA GLU A 116 -10.79 -4.21 6.77
C GLU A 116 -10.79 -5.02 8.07
N VAL A 117 -9.98 -4.62 9.03
CA VAL A 117 -9.87 -5.28 10.33
C VAL A 117 -10.55 -4.41 11.38
N PRO A 118 -11.51 -4.94 12.15
CA PRO A 118 -12.22 -4.16 13.15
C PRO A 118 -11.32 -3.80 14.34
N ALA A 119 -11.66 -2.71 15.02
CA ALA A 119 -10.94 -2.26 16.20
C ALA A 119 -10.88 -3.39 17.26
N GLY A 120 -9.70 -3.59 17.83
CA GLY A 120 -9.45 -4.61 18.85
C GLY A 120 -9.05 -6.00 18.32
N ALA A 121 -9.05 -6.21 16.98
CA ALA A 121 -8.64 -7.48 16.38
C ALA A 121 -7.18 -7.47 15.83
N ASP A 122 -6.41 -6.45 16.16
CA ASP A 122 -5.05 -6.26 15.63
C ASP A 122 -4.14 -7.48 15.89
N GLU A 123 -4.12 -8.01 17.12
CA GLU A 123 -3.23 -9.13 17.49
C GLU A 123 -3.64 -10.43 16.79
N GLU A 124 -4.94 -10.72 16.74
CA GLU A 124 -5.46 -11.89 16.03
C GLU A 124 -5.14 -11.82 14.53
N PHE A 125 -5.35 -10.64 13.92
CA PHE A 125 -5.00 -10.41 12.53
C PHE A 125 -3.52 -10.64 12.27
N ILE A 126 -2.62 -10.02 13.06
CA ILE A 126 -1.17 -10.13 12.88
C ILE A 126 -0.74 -11.58 13.00
N THR A 127 -1.23 -12.33 14.01
CA THR A 127 -0.90 -13.75 14.21
C THR A 127 -1.31 -14.59 12.99
N SER A 128 -2.52 -14.37 12.48
CA SER A 128 -3.03 -15.09 11.30
C SER A 128 -2.26 -14.70 10.03
N TRP A 129 -1.93 -13.41 9.88
CA TRP A 129 -1.15 -12.91 8.75
C TRP A 129 0.28 -13.47 8.76
N GLU A 130 0.92 -13.58 9.93
CA GLU A 130 2.27 -14.16 10.07
C GLU A 130 2.32 -15.61 9.56
N ALA A 131 1.31 -16.43 9.84
CA ALA A 131 1.23 -17.79 9.34
C ALA A 131 1.18 -17.84 7.80
N VAL A 132 0.40 -16.94 7.18
CA VAL A 132 0.32 -16.81 5.72
C VAL A 132 1.65 -16.30 5.14
N ARG A 133 2.25 -15.29 5.76
CA ARG A 133 3.55 -14.73 5.38
C ARG A 133 4.64 -15.80 5.41
N ASP A 134 4.72 -16.59 6.49
CA ASP A 134 5.76 -17.62 6.67
C ASP A 134 5.67 -18.69 5.57
N TYR A 135 4.46 -19.03 5.14
CA TYR A 135 4.27 -19.91 4.00
C TYR A 135 4.76 -19.25 2.69
N LEU A 136 4.33 -18.02 2.41
CA LEU A 136 4.66 -17.33 1.16
C LEU A 136 6.15 -17.02 1.04
N ARG A 137 6.82 -16.73 2.16
CA ARG A 137 8.27 -16.48 2.21
C ARG A 137 9.10 -17.65 1.68
N GLY A 138 8.60 -18.87 1.80
CA GLY A 138 9.25 -20.08 1.26
C GLY A 138 8.97 -20.35 -0.22
N GLN A 139 8.16 -19.51 -0.89
CA GLN A 139 7.77 -19.79 -2.28
C GLN A 139 8.74 -19.18 -3.29
N PRO A 140 8.96 -19.85 -4.44
CA PRO A 140 9.77 -19.29 -5.52
C PRO A 140 9.25 -17.94 -6.00
N GLY A 141 10.13 -16.97 -6.17
CA GLY A 141 9.81 -15.64 -6.66
C GLY A 141 9.29 -14.68 -5.60
N TYR A 142 9.16 -15.07 -4.33
CA TYR A 142 8.93 -14.14 -3.22
C TYR A 142 10.20 -13.33 -2.96
N LEU A 143 10.08 -12.01 -2.78
CA LEU A 143 11.22 -11.12 -2.55
C LEU A 143 11.23 -10.53 -1.14
N HIS A 144 10.16 -9.89 -0.74
CA HIS A 144 10.01 -9.24 0.57
C HIS A 144 8.55 -8.92 0.86
N THR A 145 8.25 -8.60 2.12
CA THR A 145 6.96 -8.03 2.51
C THR A 145 7.10 -7.03 3.64
N ARG A 146 6.15 -6.08 3.70
CA ARG A 146 5.92 -5.16 4.80
C ARG A 146 4.44 -5.14 5.15
N LEU A 147 4.13 -5.34 6.42
CA LEU A 147 2.79 -5.10 6.95
C LEU A 147 2.75 -3.73 7.59
N HIS A 148 1.81 -2.92 7.11
CA HIS A 148 1.58 -1.56 7.58
C HIS A 148 0.30 -1.54 8.42
N ARG A 149 0.33 -0.86 9.57
CA ARG A 149 -0.83 -0.61 10.42
C ARG A 149 -1.16 0.87 10.41
N SER A 150 -2.42 1.23 10.17
CA SER A 150 -2.85 2.63 10.26
C SER A 150 -2.64 3.18 11.66
N ILE A 151 -2.12 4.41 11.76
CA ILE A 151 -2.05 5.15 13.02
C ILE A 151 -3.42 5.66 13.48
N LEU A 152 -4.43 5.63 12.58
CA LEU A 152 -5.83 5.97 12.86
C LEU A 152 -6.65 4.69 13.05
N PRO A 153 -7.35 4.52 14.18
CA PRO A 153 -8.11 3.29 14.44
C PRO A 153 -9.38 3.15 13.57
N ASP A 154 -9.86 4.23 12.99
CA ASP A 154 -11.05 4.33 12.16
C ASP A 154 -10.74 4.48 10.65
N ALA A 155 -9.51 4.14 10.23
CA ALA A 155 -9.14 4.09 8.82
C ALA A 155 -9.96 3.02 8.08
N ASP A 156 -10.33 3.27 6.81
CA ASP A 156 -11.03 2.30 5.95
C ASP A 156 -10.27 0.96 5.91
N PHE A 157 -8.93 1.03 5.87
CA PHE A 157 -8.07 -0.16 5.92
C PHE A 157 -7.15 -0.08 7.14
N ARG A 158 -7.42 -0.90 8.14
CA ARG A 158 -6.61 -0.96 9.36
C ARG A 158 -5.20 -1.46 9.08
N PHE A 159 -5.07 -2.42 8.16
CA PHE A 159 -3.78 -2.96 7.73
C PHE A 159 -3.66 -2.93 6.20
N VAL A 160 -2.42 -2.75 5.73
CA VAL A 160 -2.07 -2.90 4.31
C VAL A 160 -0.78 -3.72 4.21
N ASN A 161 -0.85 -4.84 3.50
CA ASN A 161 0.33 -5.62 3.16
C ASN A 161 0.88 -5.18 1.80
N ILE A 162 2.19 -4.91 1.74
CA ILE A 162 2.92 -4.64 0.49
C ILE A 162 4.02 -5.68 0.36
N ALA A 163 3.99 -6.47 -0.72
CA ALA A 163 4.96 -7.53 -0.95
C ALA A 163 5.49 -7.50 -2.39
N GLY A 164 6.81 -7.64 -2.52
CA GLY A 164 7.49 -7.73 -3.80
C GLY A 164 7.57 -9.17 -4.31
N TRP A 165 7.34 -9.35 -5.62
CA TRP A 165 7.44 -10.62 -6.31
C TRP A 165 8.21 -10.48 -7.62
N GLU A 166 8.94 -11.53 -8.01
CA GLU A 166 9.66 -11.58 -9.28
C GLU A 166 8.73 -11.52 -10.49
N SER A 167 7.53 -12.11 -10.37
CA SER A 167 6.53 -12.08 -11.45
C SER A 167 5.11 -12.33 -10.92
N ALA A 168 4.11 -11.98 -11.74
CA ALA A 168 2.71 -12.32 -11.47
C ALA A 168 2.45 -13.83 -11.51
N GLU A 169 3.19 -14.56 -12.32
CA GLU A 169 3.13 -16.01 -12.43
C GLU A 169 3.61 -16.69 -11.15
N ALA A 170 4.75 -16.24 -10.59
CA ALA A 170 5.27 -16.73 -9.33
C ALA A 170 4.28 -16.52 -8.18
N PHE A 171 3.70 -15.32 -8.07
CA PHE A 171 2.66 -15.04 -7.08
C PHE A 171 1.45 -15.96 -7.25
N ARG A 172 0.91 -16.10 -8.48
CA ARG A 172 -0.25 -16.97 -8.74
C ARG A 172 0.04 -18.43 -8.38
N ALA A 173 1.19 -18.96 -8.79
CA ALA A 173 1.58 -20.31 -8.43
C ALA A 173 1.64 -20.54 -6.92
N ALA A 174 2.15 -19.55 -6.16
CA ALA A 174 2.20 -19.62 -4.71
C ALA A 174 0.80 -19.69 -4.07
N VAL A 175 -0.12 -18.82 -4.47
CA VAL A 175 -1.47 -18.74 -3.85
C VAL A 175 -2.43 -19.83 -4.35
N GLU A 176 -2.20 -20.42 -5.52
CA GLU A 176 -2.99 -21.54 -6.04
C GLU A 176 -2.51 -22.89 -5.51
N SER A 177 -1.37 -22.92 -4.84
CA SER A 177 -0.79 -24.15 -4.29
C SER A 177 -1.67 -24.77 -3.19
N ARG A 178 -1.61 -26.11 -3.05
CA ARG A 178 -2.29 -26.82 -1.97
C ARG A 178 -1.83 -26.36 -0.58
N GLY A 179 -0.54 -26.06 -0.44
CA GLY A 179 0.02 -25.58 0.80
C GLY A 179 -0.61 -24.25 1.25
N PHE A 180 -0.78 -23.29 0.34
CA PHE A 180 -1.46 -22.04 0.63
C PHE A 180 -2.92 -22.24 1.06
N GLN A 181 -3.65 -23.14 0.39
CA GLN A 181 -5.03 -23.47 0.78
C GLN A 181 -5.14 -24.09 2.17
N GLN A 182 -4.08 -24.70 2.67
CA GLN A 182 -4.01 -25.30 4.00
C GLN A 182 -3.59 -24.31 5.11
N THR A 183 -2.93 -23.21 4.78
CA THR A 183 -2.57 -22.18 5.78
C THR A 183 -3.78 -21.43 6.31
N GLY A 184 -4.92 -21.56 5.66
CA GLY A 184 -6.14 -20.86 6.00
C GLY A 184 -6.25 -19.49 5.33
N ARG A 185 -7.46 -19.00 5.22
CA ARG A 185 -7.74 -17.62 4.75
C ARG A 185 -7.83 -16.70 5.96
N LEU A 186 -7.32 -15.49 5.80
CA LEU A 186 -7.55 -14.44 6.78
C LEU A 186 -9.07 -14.17 6.86
N PRO A 187 -9.66 -14.12 8.07
CA PRO A 187 -11.11 -14.02 8.24
C PRO A 187 -11.67 -12.61 8.05
N TYR A 188 -10.90 -11.72 7.43
CA TYR A 188 -11.24 -10.31 7.25
C TYR A 188 -11.39 -9.99 5.76
N PRO A 189 -12.29 -9.04 5.39
CA PRO A 189 -12.36 -8.55 4.02
C PRO A 189 -10.99 -8.01 3.58
N ALA A 190 -10.61 -8.37 2.35
CA ALA A 190 -9.31 -8.03 1.79
C ALA A 190 -9.44 -7.68 0.30
N HIS A 191 -8.59 -6.77 -0.18
CA HIS A 191 -8.61 -6.23 -1.53
C HIS A 191 -7.27 -6.47 -2.25
N PRO A 192 -6.84 -7.75 -2.44
CA PRO A 192 -5.54 -8.04 -3.02
C PRO A 192 -5.51 -7.75 -4.51
N ALA A 193 -4.51 -7.03 -4.97
CA ALA A 193 -4.20 -6.93 -6.38
C ALA A 193 -2.69 -6.79 -6.60
N LEU A 194 -2.25 -7.15 -7.81
CA LEU A 194 -0.89 -6.95 -8.26
C LEU A 194 -0.79 -5.63 -9.02
N TYR A 195 0.28 -4.92 -8.76
CA TYR A 195 0.54 -3.59 -9.27
C TYR A 195 1.92 -3.48 -9.90
N ARG A 196 2.09 -2.45 -10.73
CA ARG A 196 3.40 -1.94 -11.17
C ARG A 196 3.52 -0.47 -10.86
N VAL A 197 4.71 -0.02 -10.52
CA VAL A 197 5.01 1.41 -10.39
C VAL A 197 4.91 2.07 -11.75
N VAL A 198 4.14 3.15 -11.84
CA VAL A 198 3.93 3.90 -13.09
C VAL A 198 4.42 5.35 -12.99
N ARG A 199 4.61 5.88 -11.78
CA ARG A 199 5.13 7.24 -11.52
C ARG A 199 5.87 7.28 -10.18
N HIS A 200 6.82 8.22 -10.09
CA HIS A 200 7.50 8.62 -8.86
C HIS A 200 7.36 10.12 -8.60
#